data_aca411c8afe37efa5379cfef273221d6
#
_entry.id   aca411c8afe37efa5379cfef273221d6
#
_cell.length_a   1.000
_cell.length_b   1.000
_cell.length_c   1.000
_cell.angle_alpha   90.00
_cell.angle_beta   90.00
_cell.angle_gamma   90.00
#
_symmetry.space_group_name_H-M   'P 1'
#
loop_
_entity.id
_entity.type
_entity.pdbx_description
1 polymer ?
#
loop_
_entity_poly.entity_id
_entity_poly.type
_entity_poly.pdbx_seq_one_letter_code
_entity_poly.pdbx_strand_id
1 'polypeptide(L)'
;MLHGFGGTARHWDRVAALLDRERYSPLALELADAQPLSLEGALDMVGAVDRERFTLCGYSMGGRIALHVAVTMPERVSRLVLVSTSAGIEDAEVRLARASSDEALARKIERGSIEDFVAGWRETPLFVGDPEWVQDVVAEDERRLSPKQVAATLRAYGAGRVPPLWGALRDLEMPVVILTGERDVVYCEVGERLAEGLARAELRIVPGAGHRVALEAPAAVVASLA
;
A
#
# COMPACT_ATOMS: atom_id res chain seq x y z
N MET A 1 -6.24 -7.72 -2.18
CA MET A 1 -5.90 -6.27 -2.15
C MET A 1 -5.37 -5.92 -0.77
N LEU A 2 -4.28 -5.13 -0.70
CA LEU A 2 -3.56 -4.76 0.54
C LEU A 2 -3.59 -3.25 0.72
N HIS A 3 -4.11 -2.77 1.86
CA HIS A 3 -4.29 -1.35 2.15
C HIS A 3 -3.01 -0.63 2.59
N GLY A 4 -3.03 0.71 2.62
CA GLY A 4 -1.95 1.55 3.11
C GLY A 4 -1.93 1.68 4.65
N PHE A 5 -0.88 2.35 5.17
CA PHE A 5 -0.79 2.66 6.60
C PHE A 5 -1.93 3.58 7.04
N GLY A 6 -2.44 3.35 8.24
CA GLY A 6 -3.59 4.07 8.80
C GLY A 6 -4.95 3.67 8.20
N GLY A 7 -4.99 2.83 7.17
CA GLY A 7 -6.23 2.34 6.58
C GLY A 7 -6.59 0.93 7.03
N THR A 8 -7.75 0.47 6.59
CA THR A 8 -8.25 -0.89 6.75
C THR A 8 -8.57 -1.53 5.39
N ALA A 9 -9.02 -2.77 5.37
CA ALA A 9 -9.51 -3.45 4.17
C ALA A 9 -10.60 -2.65 3.43
N ARG A 10 -11.37 -1.80 4.14
CA ARG A 10 -12.42 -0.93 3.58
C ARG A 10 -11.91 0.13 2.60
N HIS A 11 -10.61 0.44 2.65
CA HIS A 11 -9.97 1.32 1.67
C HIS A 11 -10.26 0.89 0.22
N TRP A 12 -10.56 -0.39 0.03
CA TRP A 12 -10.85 -0.99 -1.27
C TRP A 12 -12.34 -1.08 -1.61
N ASP A 13 -13.26 -0.65 -0.74
CA ASP A 13 -14.71 -0.79 -0.94
C ASP A 13 -15.18 -0.15 -2.25
N ARG A 14 -14.64 1.04 -2.59
CA ARG A 14 -14.99 1.75 -3.84
C ARG A 14 -14.50 1.02 -5.09
N VAL A 15 -13.31 0.43 -5.03
CA VAL A 15 -12.77 -0.40 -6.11
C VAL A 15 -13.58 -1.68 -6.23
N ALA A 16 -13.85 -2.35 -5.11
CA ALA A 16 -14.61 -3.58 -5.07
C ALA A 16 -16.06 -3.41 -5.57
N ALA A 17 -16.67 -2.25 -5.34
CA ALA A 17 -18.02 -1.93 -5.82
C ALA A 17 -18.11 -1.76 -7.33
N LEU A 18 -17.00 -1.40 -8.00
CA LEU A 18 -16.95 -1.22 -9.46
C LEU A 18 -16.55 -2.50 -10.20
N LEU A 19 -16.12 -3.55 -9.49
CA LEU A 19 -15.72 -4.80 -10.13
C LEU A 19 -16.93 -5.62 -10.57
N ASP A 20 -16.86 -6.14 -11.78
CA ASP A 20 -17.79 -7.14 -12.29
C ASP A 20 -17.67 -8.43 -11.43
N ARG A 21 -18.73 -8.75 -10.69
CA ARG A 21 -18.78 -9.89 -9.77
C ARG A 21 -18.88 -11.24 -10.45
N GLU A 22 -19.23 -11.30 -11.73
CA GLU A 22 -19.20 -12.54 -12.51
C GLU A 22 -17.76 -12.91 -12.89
N ARG A 23 -16.92 -11.89 -13.08
CA ARG A 23 -15.50 -12.05 -13.48
C ARG A 23 -14.53 -12.03 -12.29
N TYR A 24 -14.82 -11.25 -11.27
CA TYR A 24 -13.90 -11.00 -10.14
C TYR A 24 -14.51 -11.40 -8.79
N SER A 25 -13.69 -12.02 -7.96
CA SER A 25 -13.98 -12.27 -6.55
C SER A 25 -12.99 -11.47 -5.68
N PRO A 26 -13.23 -10.16 -5.46
CA PRO A 26 -12.31 -9.32 -4.73
C PRO A 26 -12.23 -9.71 -3.25
N LEU A 27 -10.99 -9.78 -2.75
CA LEU A 27 -10.69 -10.00 -1.35
C LEU A 27 -9.73 -8.88 -0.89
N ALA A 28 -10.16 -8.08 0.06
CA ALA A 28 -9.31 -7.14 0.76
C ALA A 28 -8.89 -7.73 2.10
N LEU A 29 -7.59 -7.78 2.37
CA LEU A 29 -7.04 -8.34 3.60
C LEU A 29 -6.78 -7.22 4.61
N GLU A 30 -7.11 -7.49 5.88
CA GLU A 30 -6.79 -6.62 7.00
C GLU A 30 -5.36 -6.91 7.49
N LEU A 31 -4.41 -6.03 7.17
CA LEU A 31 -2.99 -6.26 7.47
C LEU A 31 -2.69 -6.33 8.97
N ALA A 32 -3.56 -5.74 9.80
CA ALA A 32 -3.45 -5.83 11.26
C ALA A 32 -3.77 -7.22 11.81
N ASP A 33 -4.41 -8.10 11.00
CA ASP A 33 -4.77 -9.46 11.41
C ASP A 33 -3.66 -10.48 11.15
N ALA A 34 -2.55 -10.09 10.50
CA ALA A 34 -1.41 -10.99 10.25
C ALA A 34 -0.83 -11.56 11.55
N GLN A 35 -0.51 -12.86 11.55
CA GLN A 35 0.05 -13.55 12.71
C GLN A 35 1.33 -14.32 12.34
N PRO A 36 2.49 -13.95 12.88
CA PRO A 36 2.71 -12.76 13.73
C PRO A 36 2.50 -11.44 12.96
N LEU A 37 2.28 -10.34 13.66
CA LEU A 37 2.20 -9.01 13.02
C LEU A 37 3.60 -8.58 12.57
N SER A 38 3.99 -9.01 11.39
CA SER A 38 5.30 -8.82 10.77
C SER A 38 5.18 -8.98 9.25
N LEU A 39 6.23 -8.64 8.52
CA LEU A 39 6.27 -8.89 7.07
C LEU A 39 6.04 -10.38 6.76
N GLU A 40 6.69 -11.29 7.48
CA GLU A 40 6.53 -12.74 7.32
C GLU A 40 5.07 -13.17 7.51
N GLY A 41 4.42 -12.75 8.61
CA GLY A 41 3.01 -13.06 8.84
C GLY A 41 2.07 -12.45 7.80
N ALA A 42 2.41 -11.30 7.20
CA ALA A 42 1.66 -10.76 6.09
C ALA A 42 1.83 -11.60 4.80
N LEU A 43 3.04 -12.11 4.55
CA LEU A 43 3.30 -13.04 3.44
C LEU A 43 2.50 -14.34 3.63
N ASP A 44 2.53 -14.91 4.82
CA ASP A 44 1.78 -16.13 5.17
C ASP A 44 0.27 -15.91 5.00
N MET A 45 -0.26 -14.77 5.46
CA MET A 45 -1.67 -14.42 5.30
C MET A 45 -2.07 -14.35 3.82
N VAL A 46 -1.25 -13.74 2.96
CA VAL A 46 -1.53 -13.68 1.52
C VAL A 46 -1.37 -15.07 0.89
N GLY A 47 -0.36 -15.84 1.31
CA GLY A 47 -0.12 -17.21 0.87
C GLY A 47 -1.26 -18.18 1.22
N ALA A 48 -1.97 -17.92 2.32
CA ALA A 48 -3.11 -18.72 2.77
C ALA A 48 -4.42 -18.46 1.97
N VAL A 49 -4.44 -17.48 1.06
CA VAL A 49 -5.61 -17.23 0.20
C VAL A 49 -5.89 -18.47 -0.65
N ASP A 50 -7.11 -18.99 -0.55
CA ASP A 50 -7.55 -20.19 -1.27
C ASP A 50 -7.81 -19.91 -2.75
N ARG A 51 -6.74 -19.70 -3.48
CA ARG A 51 -6.66 -19.53 -4.94
C ARG A 51 -5.27 -19.94 -5.39
N GLU A 52 -5.18 -20.72 -6.45
CA GLU A 52 -3.90 -21.12 -7.02
C GLU A 52 -3.09 -19.91 -7.50
N ARG A 53 -3.74 -19.03 -8.25
CA ARG A 53 -3.18 -17.74 -8.71
C ARG A 53 -4.18 -16.61 -8.57
N PHE A 54 -3.67 -15.39 -8.35
CA PHE A 54 -4.50 -14.19 -8.21
C PHE A 54 -3.81 -12.94 -8.75
N THR A 55 -4.60 -11.94 -9.10
CA THR A 55 -4.12 -10.57 -9.28
C THR A 55 -3.93 -9.96 -7.89
N LEU A 56 -2.71 -9.50 -7.58
CA LEU A 56 -2.39 -8.83 -6.33
C LEU A 56 -2.34 -7.33 -6.53
N CYS A 57 -3.09 -6.59 -5.73
CA CYS A 57 -3.09 -5.14 -5.73
C CYS A 57 -2.69 -4.62 -4.35
N GLY A 58 -1.71 -3.72 -4.31
CA GLY A 58 -1.25 -3.11 -3.06
C GLY A 58 -1.10 -1.61 -3.17
N TYR A 59 -1.58 -0.88 -2.14
CA TYR A 59 -1.49 0.56 -2.04
C TYR A 59 -0.47 0.99 -0.98
N SER A 60 0.45 1.87 -1.34
CA SER A 60 1.43 2.49 -0.44
C SER A 60 2.18 1.43 0.40
N MET A 61 1.98 1.35 1.71
CA MET A 61 2.51 0.30 2.57
C MET A 61 2.15 -1.10 2.06
N GLY A 62 0.88 -1.33 1.72
CA GLY A 62 0.42 -2.60 1.14
C GLY A 62 1.06 -2.92 -0.21
N GLY A 63 1.48 -1.91 -0.97
CA GLY A 63 2.22 -2.10 -2.21
C GLY A 63 3.64 -2.64 -1.98
N ARG A 64 4.33 -2.18 -0.93
CA ARG A 64 5.62 -2.77 -0.54
C ARG A 64 5.46 -4.24 -0.14
N ILE A 65 4.43 -4.55 0.65
CA ILE A 65 4.12 -5.95 1.02
C ILE A 65 3.79 -6.77 -0.23
N ALA A 66 3.00 -6.22 -1.16
CA ALA A 66 2.66 -6.89 -2.43
C ALA A 66 3.91 -7.20 -3.28
N LEU A 67 4.91 -6.32 -3.30
CA LEU A 67 6.19 -6.59 -3.94
C LEU A 67 6.93 -7.75 -3.26
N HIS A 68 6.95 -7.80 -1.92
CA HIS A 68 7.55 -8.93 -1.20
C HIS A 68 6.82 -10.25 -1.49
N VAL A 69 5.49 -10.24 -1.55
CA VAL A 69 4.71 -11.42 -1.97
C VAL A 69 5.11 -11.86 -3.38
N ALA A 70 5.18 -10.92 -4.33
CA ALA A 70 5.54 -11.22 -5.72
C ALA A 70 6.96 -11.81 -5.88
N VAL A 71 7.91 -11.35 -5.05
CA VAL A 71 9.29 -11.90 -5.03
C VAL A 71 9.33 -13.27 -4.36
N THR A 72 8.56 -13.47 -3.29
CA THR A 72 8.61 -14.73 -2.50
C THR A 72 7.77 -15.85 -3.11
N MET A 73 6.65 -15.50 -3.76
CA MET A 73 5.67 -16.44 -4.33
C MET A 73 5.26 -16.00 -5.75
N PRO A 74 6.22 -15.88 -6.70
CA PRO A 74 5.94 -15.36 -8.04
C PRO A 74 4.93 -16.22 -8.81
N GLU A 75 4.91 -17.52 -8.58
CA GLU A 75 3.98 -18.46 -9.20
C GLU A 75 2.52 -18.20 -8.79
N ARG A 76 2.28 -17.59 -7.62
CA ARG A 76 0.95 -17.27 -7.11
C ARG A 76 0.39 -15.97 -7.70
N VAL A 77 1.25 -15.07 -8.17
CA VAL A 77 0.85 -13.75 -8.65
C VAL A 77 0.72 -13.76 -10.17
N SER A 78 -0.50 -13.74 -10.68
CA SER A 78 -0.77 -13.67 -12.13
C SER A 78 -0.56 -12.28 -12.72
N ARG A 79 -0.78 -11.23 -11.92
CA ARG A 79 -0.59 -9.81 -12.23
C ARG A 79 -0.36 -9.05 -10.92
N LEU A 80 0.51 -8.05 -10.95
CA LEU A 80 0.75 -7.17 -9.82
C LEU A 80 0.29 -5.75 -10.15
N VAL A 81 -0.48 -5.14 -9.26
CA VAL A 81 -0.90 -3.73 -9.37
C VAL A 81 -0.37 -2.97 -8.16
N LEU A 82 0.50 -2.01 -8.43
CA LEU A 82 1.19 -1.19 -7.44
C LEU A 82 0.63 0.22 -7.46
N VAL A 83 0.00 0.65 -6.38
CA VAL A 83 -0.65 1.95 -6.29
C VAL A 83 0.13 2.84 -5.33
N SER A 84 0.70 3.94 -5.82
CA SER A 84 1.41 4.96 -5.02
C SER A 84 2.39 4.33 -4.02
N THR A 85 3.30 3.49 -4.48
CA THR A 85 4.22 2.72 -3.63
C THR A 85 5.66 2.76 -4.13
N SER A 86 6.57 2.14 -3.38
CA SER A 86 7.99 2.05 -3.70
C SER A 86 8.54 0.65 -3.44
N ALA A 87 9.72 0.33 -3.95
CA ALA A 87 10.45 -0.88 -3.60
C ALA A 87 11.27 -0.76 -2.30
N GLY A 88 10.99 0.24 -1.46
CA GLY A 88 11.65 0.45 -0.16
C GLY A 88 12.82 1.43 -0.20
N ILE A 89 13.46 1.65 0.94
CA ILE A 89 14.58 2.56 1.13
C ILE A 89 15.89 1.78 0.99
N GLU A 90 16.62 2.08 -0.07
CA GLU A 90 17.85 1.35 -0.45
C GLU A 90 19.02 1.68 0.48
N ASP A 91 19.27 2.98 0.70
CA ASP A 91 20.32 3.43 1.58
C ASP A 91 20.10 2.98 3.01
N ALA A 92 21.10 2.31 3.60
CA ALA A 92 20.99 1.72 4.91
C ALA A 92 20.90 2.75 6.04
N GLU A 93 21.61 3.88 5.92
CA GLU A 93 21.59 4.93 6.95
C GLU A 93 20.24 5.67 6.91
N VAL A 94 19.74 6.01 5.71
CA VAL A 94 18.41 6.60 5.52
C VAL A 94 17.33 5.65 6.03
N ARG A 95 17.45 4.35 5.78
CA ARG A 95 16.50 3.35 6.28
C ARG A 95 16.51 3.24 7.79
N LEU A 96 17.68 3.27 8.45
CA LEU A 96 17.80 3.28 9.90
C LEU A 96 17.22 4.56 10.51
N ALA A 97 17.50 5.71 9.92
CA ALA A 97 16.91 6.98 10.35
C ALA A 97 15.38 6.96 10.23
N ARG A 98 14.86 6.40 9.13
CA ARG A 98 13.42 6.21 8.94
C ARG A 98 12.84 5.24 9.98
N ALA A 99 13.47 4.13 10.28
CA ALA A 99 13.01 3.20 11.33
C ALA A 99 12.94 3.86 12.70
N SER A 100 13.92 4.71 13.01
CA SER A 100 13.93 5.50 14.25
C SER A 100 12.78 6.52 14.32
N SER A 101 12.52 7.19 13.20
CA SER A 101 11.40 8.14 13.08
C SER A 101 10.05 7.44 13.16
N ASP A 102 9.90 6.28 12.49
CA ASP A 102 8.69 5.45 12.57
C ASP A 102 8.43 4.98 14.00
N GLU A 103 9.47 4.58 14.75
CA GLU A 103 9.34 4.20 16.16
C GLU A 103 8.95 5.38 17.06
N ALA A 104 9.53 6.57 16.84
CA ALA A 104 9.15 7.77 17.57
C ALA A 104 7.67 8.13 17.32
N LEU A 105 7.22 8.04 16.05
CA LEU A 105 5.83 8.25 15.68
C LEU A 105 4.91 7.19 16.32
N ALA A 106 5.28 5.92 16.28
CA ALA A 106 4.51 4.84 16.90
C ALA A 106 4.30 5.09 18.40
N ARG A 107 5.36 5.49 19.13
CA ARG A 107 5.24 5.86 20.55
C ARG A 107 4.34 7.07 20.80
N LYS A 108 4.39 8.08 19.90
CA LYS A 108 3.50 9.24 19.98
C LYS A 108 2.04 8.81 19.80
N ILE A 109 1.76 7.97 18.78
CA ILE A 109 0.43 7.44 18.51
C ILE A 109 -0.10 6.63 19.71
N GLU A 110 0.70 5.72 20.26
CA GLU A 110 0.28 4.88 21.41
C GLU A 110 -0.09 5.68 22.66
N ARG A 111 0.52 6.86 22.85
CA ARG A 111 0.28 7.73 24.01
C ARG A 111 -0.86 8.70 23.80
N GLY A 112 -1.25 8.93 22.54
CA GLY A 112 -2.31 9.84 22.12
C GLY A 112 -3.66 9.15 21.95
N SER A 113 -4.61 9.91 21.44
CA SER A 113 -5.91 9.40 21.00
C SER A 113 -5.88 9.06 19.50
N ILE A 114 -6.92 8.34 19.05
CA ILE A 114 -7.08 8.12 17.60
C ILE A 114 -7.41 9.42 16.88
N GLU A 115 -8.08 10.35 17.54
CA GLU A 115 -8.39 11.68 17.01
C GLU A 115 -7.12 12.50 16.79
N ASP A 116 -6.14 12.42 17.70
CA ASP A 116 -4.83 13.07 17.53
C ASP A 116 -4.08 12.50 16.32
N PHE A 117 -4.16 11.18 16.14
CA PHE A 117 -3.58 10.53 14.96
C PHE A 117 -4.27 11.00 13.67
N VAL A 118 -5.60 10.94 13.62
CA VAL A 118 -6.39 11.37 12.44
C VAL A 118 -6.07 12.81 12.07
N ALA A 119 -6.08 13.71 13.06
CA ALA A 119 -5.78 15.14 12.82
C ALA A 119 -4.36 15.34 12.28
N GLY A 120 -3.35 14.75 12.93
CA GLY A 120 -1.96 14.90 12.49
C GLY A 120 -1.65 14.20 11.17
N TRP A 121 -2.34 13.10 10.85
CA TRP A 121 -2.15 12.38 9.60
C TRP A 121 -2.66 13.15 8.39
N ARG A 122 -3.78 13.86 8.54
CA ARG A 122 -4.32 14.78 7.51
C ARG A 122 -3.34 15.91 7.13
N GLU A 123 -2.55 16.39 8.09
CA GLU A 123 -1.58 17.48 7.91
C GLU A 123 -0.25 17.00 7.28
N THR A 124 -0.09 15.68 7.09
CA THR A 124 1.10 15.15 6.42
C THR A 124 1.20 15.71 5.00
N PRO A 125 2.38 16.19 4.56
CA PRO A 125 2.55 16.79 3.22
C PRO A 125 2.01 15.93 2.08
N LEU A 126 2.02 14.62 2.24
CA LEU A 126 1.51 13.65 1.29
C LEU A 126 -0.01 13.76 1.06
N PHE A 127 -0.77 14.33 2.02
CA PHE A 127 -2.23 14.33 2.03
C PHE A 127 -2.86 15.72 2.10
N VAL A 128 -2.06 16.78 2.26
CA VAL A 128 -2.56 18.16 2.36
C VAL A 128 -3.41 18.59 1.16
N GLY A 129 -3.15 18.03 -0.02
CA GLY A 129 -3.90 18.29 -1.25
C GLY A 129 -5.09 17.38 -1.51
N ASP A 130 -5.43 16.49 -0.58
CA ASP A 130 -6.57 15.59 -0.77
C ASP A 130 -7.90 16.36 -0.75
N PRO A 131 -8.86 16.01 -1.61
CA PRO A 131 -10.22 16.54 -1.53
C PRO A 131 -10.84 16.29 -0.14
N GLU A 132 -11.66 17.22 0.34
CA GLU A 132 -12.28 17.13 1.66
C GLU A 132 -13.03 15.80 1.87
N TRP A 133 -13.81 15.38 0.87
CA TRP A 133 -14.53 14.12 0.94
C TRP A 133 -13.62 12.88 1.07
N VAL A 134 -12.40 12.93 0.49
CA VAL A 134 -11.39 11.85 0.66
C VAL A 134 -10.90 11.84 2.09
N GLN A 135 -10.58 13.02 2.62
CA GLN A 135 -10.14 13.18 4.01
C GLN A 135 -11.20 12.67 5.00
N ASP A 136 -12.48 12.93 4.73
CA ASP A 136 -13.59 12.49 5.61
C ASP A 136 -13.78 10.97 5.57
N VAL A 137 -13.75 10.35 4.39
CA VAL A 137 -13.83 8.90 4.24
C VAL A 137 -12.67 8.21 4.96
N VAL A 138 -11.47 8.74 4.81
CA VAL A 138 -10.27 8.18 5.47
C VAL A 138 -10.35 8.36 6.98
N ALA A 139 -10.74 9.53 7.46
CA ALA A 139 -10.88 9.78 8.90
C ALA A 139 -11.94 8.87 9.55
N GLU A 140 -13.03 8.57 8.84
CA GLU A 140 -14.02 7.59 9.31
C GLU A 140 -13.42 6.20 9.44
N ASP A 141 -12.60 5.78 8.47
CA ASP A 141 -11.94 4.48 8.49
C ASP A 141 -10.86 4.40 9.59
N GLU A 142 -10.03 5.42 9.70
CA GLU A 142 -8.96 5.53 10.73
C GLU A 142 -9.53 5.47 12.16
N ARG A 143 -10.71 6.07 12.42
CA ARG A 143 -11.37 6.02 13.74
C ARG A 143 -11.83 4.63 14.16
N ARG A 144 -11.83 3.65 13.26
CA ARG A 144 -12.13 2.24 13.57
C ARG A 144 -10.93 1.54 14.21
N LEU A 145 -9.75 2.11 14.07
CA LEU A 145 -8.50 1.58 14.60
C LEU A 145 -8.27 2.10 16.03
N SER A 146 -7.58 1.31 16.83
CA SER A 146 -7.03 1.79 18.08
C SER A 146 -5.62 2.36 17.86
N PRO A 147 -5.16 3.32 18.68
CA PRO A 147 -3.80 3.81 18.63
C PRO A 147 -2.74 2.71 18.70
N LYS A 148 -3.01 1.64 19.47
CA LYS A 148 -2.12 0.47 19.59
C LYS A 148 -2.02 -0.30 18.27
N GLN A 149 -3.13 -0.50 17.56
CA GLN A 149 -3.11 -1.16 16.24
C GLN A 149 -2.33 -0.34 15.22
N VAL A 150 -2.57 0.97 15.15
CA VAL A 150 -1.85 1.87 14.23
C VAL A 150 -0.34 1.84 14.52
N ALA A 151 0.06 1.97 15.79
CA ALA A 151 1.47 1.93 16.18
C ALA A 151 2.11 0.56 15.89
N ALA A 152 1.42 -0.53 16.18
CA ALA A 152 1.89 -1.88 15.90
C ALA A 152 2.09 -2.13 14.41
N THR A 153 1.13 -1.69 13.57
CA THR A 153 1.22 -1.77 12.10
C THR A 153 2.41 -0.96 11.57
N LEU A 154 2.67 0.23 12.12
CA LEU A 154 3.83 1.04 11.74
C LEU A 154 5.15 0.34 12.08
N ARG A 155 5.24 -0.29 13.25
CA ARG A 155 6.43 -1.07 13.65
C ARG A 155 6.64 -2.30 12.79
N ALA A 156 5.56 -2.96 12.36
CA ALA A 156 5.63 -4.15 11.53
C ALA A 156 6.00 -3.84 10.07
N TYR A 157 5.39 -2.80 9.49
CA TYR A 157 5.41 -2.56 8.04
C TYR A 157 5.97 -1.20 7.63
N GLY A 158 6.47 -0.41 8.57
CA GLY A 158 7.08 0.91 8.29
C GLY A 158 8.18 0.82 7.23
N ALA A 159 8.35 1.87 6.44
CA ALA A 159 9.31 1.87 5.33
C ALA A 159 10.77 1.67 5.79
N GLY A 160 11.08 2.02 7.04
CA GLY A 160 12.39 1.76 7.64
C GLY A 160 12.60 0.32 8.10
N ARG A 161 11.55 -0.50 8.18
CA ARG A 161 11.60 -1.89 8.67
C ARG A 161 11.58 -2.92 7.56
N VAL A 162 10.83 -2.64 6.49
CA VAL A 162 10.69 -3.55 5.35
C VAL A 162 11.94 -3.45 4.47
N PRO A 163 12.63 -4.56 4.15
CA PRO A 163 13.82 -4.55 3.29
C PRO A 163 13.52 -3.99 1.90
N PRO A 164 14.50 -3.32 1.24
CA PRO A 164 14.32 -2.85 -0.12
C PRO A 164 14.42 -3.99 -1.13
N LEU A 165 13.67 -3.87 -2.24
CA LEU A 165 13.60 -4.89 -3.31
C LEU A 165 14.08 -4.38 -4.68
N TRP A 166 14.73 -3.22 -4.76
CA TRP A 166 15.16 -2.65 -6.05
C TRP A 166 15.98 -3.62 -6.90
N GLY A 167 16.88 -4.40 -6.26
CA GLY A 167 17.71 -5.39 -6.93
C GLY A 167 16.96 -6.63 -7.42
N ALA A 168 15.76 -6.92 -6.89
CA ALA A 168 14.97 -8.10 -7.25
C ALA A 168 13.88 -7.81 -8.29
N LEU A 169 13.66 -6.54 -8.67
CA LEU A 169 12.56 -6.15 -9.55
C LEU A 169 12.64 -6.80 -10.94
N ARG A 170 13.85 -6.97 -11.49
CA ARG A 170 14.07 -7.55 -12.82
C ARG A 170 13.64 -9.02 -12.92
N ASP A 171 13.63 -9.71 -11.80
CA ASP A 171 13.31 -11.14 -11.75
C ASP A 171 11.78 -11.38 -11.72
N LEU A 172 10.99 -10.30 -11.65
CA LEU A 172 9.53 -10.39 -11.68
C LEU A 172 9.02 -10.48 -13.13
N GLU A 173 8.56 -11.66 -13.53
CA GLU A 173 8.11 -11.96 -14.89
C GLU A 173 6.61 -11.70 -15.13
N MET A 174 5.81 -11.59 -14.07
CA MET A 174 4.38 -11.28 -14.20
C MET A 174 4.17 -9.86 -14.73
N PRO A 175 3.06 -9.57 -15.43
CA PRO A 175 2.68 -8.20 -15.79
C PRO A 175 2.51 -7.33 -14.54
N VAL A 176 3.13 -6.14 -14.53
CA VAL A 176 3.01 -5.17 -13.44
C VAL A 176 2.41 -3.88 -13.97
N VAL A 177 1.37 -3.38 -13.31
CA VAL A 177 0.84 -2.04 -13.54
C VAL A 177 1.16 -1.18 -12.32
N ILE A 178 1.78 -0.03 -12.58
CA ILE A 178 2.11 0.97 -11.56
C ILE A 178 1.14 2.13 -11.74
N LEU A 179 0.43 2.49 -10.68
CA LEU A 179 -0.50 3.62 -10.67
C LEU A 179 0.02 4.68 -9.70
N THR A 180 0.12 5.92 -10.16
CA THR A 180 0.45 7.10 -9.35
C THR A 180 -0.53 8.21 -9.66
N GLY A 181 -0.86 9.04 -8.68
CA GLY A 181 -1.66 10.23 -8.94
C GLY A 181 -0.80 11.38 -9.44
N GLU A 182 -1.29 12.14 -10.40
CA GLU A 182 -0.57 13.28 -11.01
C GLU A 182 -0.11 14.32 -9.99
N ARG A 183 -0.89 14.52 -8.90
CA ARG A 183 -0.55 15.46 -7.82
C ARG A 183 0.48 14.91 -6.83
N ASP A 184 0.77 13.62 -6.88
CA ASP A 184 1.75 12.95 -6.04
C ASP A 184 3.12 12.87 -6.75
N VAL A 185 3.75 14.03 -6.92
CA VAL A 185 4.98 14.19 -7.72
C VAL A 185 6.09 13.22 -7.25
N VAL A 186 6.25 13.05 -5.95
CA VAL A 186 7.27 12.14 -5.39
C VAL A 186 7.03 10.70 -5.84
N TYR A 187 5.79 10.23 -5.80
CA TYR A 187 5.49 8.86 -6.23
C TYR A 187 5.37 8.71 -7.74
N CYS A 188 5.21 9.79 -8.51
CA CYS A 188 5.40 9.76 -9.97
C CYS A 188 6.87 9.40 -10.29
N GLU A 189 7.84 10.10 -9.70
CA GLU A 189 9.28 9.81 -9.87
C GLU A 189 9.65 8.39 -9.40
N VAL A 190 9.10 7.96 -8.27
CA VAL A 190 9.28 6.59 -7.76
C VAL A 190 8.65 5.56 -8.70
N GLY A 191 7.49 5.88 -9.28
CA GLY A 191 6.79 5.04 -10.25
C GLY A 191 7.59 4.85 -11.54
N GLU A 192 8.22 5.91 -12.05
CA GLU A 192 9.13 5.86 -13.20
C GLU A 192 10.32 4.92 -12.89
N ARG A 193 10.95 5.10 -11.74
CA ARG A 193 12.05 4.23 -11.30
C ARG A 193 11.63 2.76 -11.13
N LEU A 194 10.42 2.50 -10.63
CA LEU A 194 9.88 1.14 -10.55
C LEU A 194 9.69 0.54 -11.94
N ALA A 195 9.15 1.32 -12.88
CA ALA A 195 8.93 0.88 -14.26
C ALA A 195 10.23 0.55 -14.98
N GLU A 196 11.30 1.32 -14.76
CA GLU A 196 12.64 1.05 -15.28
C GLU A 196 13.27 -0.23 -14.71
N GLY A 197 12.97 -0.54 -13.44
CA GLY A 197 13.52 -1.72 -12.75
C GLY A 197 12.82 -3.03 -13.09
N LEU A 198 11.55 -2.99 -13.51
CA LEU A 198 10.70 -4.15 -13.77
C LEU A 198 10.77 -4.59 -15.23
N ALA A 199 10.76 -5.91 -15.47
CA ALA A 199 10.86 -6.46 -16.84
C ALA A 199 9.59 -6.22 -17.68
N ARG A 200 8.40 -6.18 -17.06
CA ARG A 200 7.10 -6.09 -17.73
C ARG A 200 6.18 -5.11 -17.01
N ALA A 201 6.56 -3.84 -16.97
CA ALA A 201 5.84 -2.80 -16.28
C ALA A 201 5.11 -1.84 -17.24
N GLU A 202 3.96 -1.36 -16.81
CA GLU A 202 3.23 -0.24 -17.39
C GLU A 202 3.00 0.79 -16.28
N LEU A 203 3.53 2.02 -16.46
CA LEU A 203 3.24 3.15 -15.59
C LEU A 203 2.03 3.92 -16.10
N ARG A 204 1.09 4.19 -15.22
CA ARG A 204 -0.10 5.02 -15.47
C ARG A 204 -0.16 6.13 -14.44
N ILE A 205 0.04 7.37 -14.88
CA ILE A 205 -0.18 8.55 -14.06
C ILE A 205 -1.65 8.93 -14.19
N VAL A 206 -2.37 8.97 -13.07
CA VAL A 206 -3.82 9.22 -13.01
C VAL A 206 -4.07 10.72 -12.90
N PRO A 207 -4.66 11.36 -13.95
CA PRO A 207 -4.88 12.79 -13.95
C PRO A 207 -5.72 13.26 -12.76
N GLY A 208 -5.29 14.36 -12.11
CA GLY A 208 -5.99 15.00 -11.02
C GLY A 208 -6.05 14.21 -9.70
N ALA A 209 -5.52 12.99 -9.63
CA ALA A 209 -5.47 12.22 -8.40
C ALA A 209 -4.21 12.55 -7.57
N GLY A 210 -4.30 12.43 -6.25
CA GLY A 210 -3.18 12.49 -5.31
C GLY A 210 -2.67 11.10 -4.93
N HIS A 211 -2.09 10.98 -3.73
CA HIS A 211 -1.54 9.70 -3.24
C HIS A 211 -2.60 8.60 -3.09
N ARG A 212 -3.85 8.97 -2.82
CA ARG A 212 -4.95 8.04 -2.54
C ARG A 212 -5.74 7.65 -3.80
N VAL A 213 -5.03 7.24 -4.87
CA VAL A 213 -5.62 6.88 -6.18
C VAL A 213 -6.79 5.88 -6.04
N ALA A 214 -6.71 4.91 -5.14
CA ALA A 214 -7.78 3.93 -4.94
C ALA A 214 -9.11 4.55 -4.46
N LEU A 215 -9.05 5.69 -3.77
CA LEU A 215 -10.23 6.44 -3.34
C LEU A 215 -10.64 7.49 -4.37
N GLU A 216 -9.67 8.24 -4.91
CA GLU A 216 -9.94 9.36 -5.80
C GLU A 216 -10.34 8.91 -7.22
N ALA A 217 -9.73 7.83 -7.71
CA ALA A 217 -9.95 7.29 -9.05
C ALA A 217 -10.07 5.75 -9.06
N PRO A 218 -11.06 5.16 -8.35
CA PRO A 218 -11.19 3.70 -8.24
C PRO A 218 -11.34 3.00 -9.60
N ALA A 219 -11.92 3.67 -10.60
CA ALA A 219 -12.04 3.14 -11.97
C ALA A 219 -10.68 2.91 -12.64
N ALA A 220 -9.67 3.74 -12.35
CA ALA A 220 -8.31 3.55 -12.87
C ALA A 220 -7.66 2.27 -12.28
N VAL A 221 -7.93 1.99 -11.00
CA VAL A 221 -7.49 0.74 -10.38
C VAL A 221 -8.19 -0.45 -11.03
N VAL A 222 -9.51 -0.41 -11.18
CA VAL A 222 -10.28 -1.50 -11.83
C VAL A 222 -9.76 -1.78 -13.23
N ALA A 223 -9.49 -0.76 -14.04
CA ALA A 223 -8.92 -0.90 -15.39
C ALA A 223 -7.52 -1.52 -15.42
N SER A 224 -6.84 -1.58 -14.27
CA SER A 224 -5.49 -2.14 -14.12
C SER A 224 -5.49 -3.58 -13.62
N LEU A 225 -6.62 -4.09 -13.14
CA LEU A 225 -6.78 -5.46 -12.65
C LEU A 225 -7.07 -6.48 -13.76
N ALA A 226 -7.40 -6.01 -14.95
CA ALA A 226 -7.77 -6.82 -16.11
C ALA A 226 -6.57 -7.28 -16.94
#